data_36a2e41a67daaa4d41e84b95c76cfae9
#
_entry.id   36a2e41a67daaa4d41e84b95c76cfae9
#
_cell.length_a   1.000
_cell.length_b   1.000
_cell.length_c   1.000
_cell.angle_alpha   90.00
_cell.angle_beta   90.00
_cell.angle_gamma   90.00
#
_symmetry.space_group_name_H-M   'P 1'
#
loop_
_entity.id
_entity.type
_entity.pdbx_description
1 polymer ?
#
loop_
_entity_poly.entity_id
_entity_poly.type
_entity_poly.pdbx_seq_one_letter_code
_entity_poly.pdbx_strand_id
1 'polypeptide(L)'
;QPTKVVLNDTVWNIHPSHIAIDSGRVFIDNFLFEHEDQYLRIDGKLTKKESDSCRVDLRNIKLDYVLDIVQFDDVEFGGLVTGKVHLKSVMKNPVMRTRLNVHKFCLNRSLLGEADIAGVWDKELGGVRLDAQIAEKGISSTHVTGYVSPKLKGLDLSIRADSTNLGFLQPFIEGIFSEINGRVNGNVRLYGDFKHLDLEGEVRAKMDAKIDVLNTYFQIRDDSIHISSGSLDFRNVKVYDREGHDGLVNGYLHHTKLKNLMYHFNIRGNNLLMYNTYEAGNMPFYGKVYGTGNVVLDGGNNAMTVDASLTTGNNTSFTYIT
;
A
#
# COMPACT_ATOMS: atom_id res chain seq x y z
N GLN A 1 -21.68 22.36 -29.98
CA GLN A 1 -21.45 20.93 -29.88
C GLN A 1 -20.40 20.71 -28.80
N PRO A 2 -20.47 19.63 -28.00
CA PRO A 2 -19.43 19.33 -27.03
C PRO A 2 -18.10 19.04 -27.76
N THR A 3 -17.01 19.49 -27.16
CA THR A 3 -15.66 19.16 -27.63
C THR A 3 -15.29 17.78 -27.11
N LYS A 4 -14.75 16.92 -27.98
CA LYS A 4 -14.24 15.60 -27.60
C LYS A 4 -12.75 15.66 -27.31
N VAL A 5 -12.33 15.07 -26.20
CA VAL A 5 -10.92 14.92 -25.82
C VAL A 5 -10.66 13.45 -25.53
N VAL A 6 -9.53 12.94 -26.00
CA VAL A 6 -9.10 11.59 -25.68
C VAL A 6 -8.09 11.66 -24.51
N LEU A 7 -8.42 11.01 -23.43
CA LEU A 7 -7.56 10.88 -22.25
C LEU A 7 -7.43 9.38 -21.88
N ASN A 8 -6.22 8.85 -21.88
CA ASN A 8 -5.94 7.42 -21.63
C ASN A 8 -6.87 6.49 -22.44
N ASP A 9 -6.87 6.65 -23.77
CA ASP A 9 -7.67 5.91 -24.74
C ASP A 9 -9.21 6.01 -24.54
N THR A 10 -9.66 6.89 -23.68
CA THR A 10 -11.07 7.13 -23.36
C THR A 10 -11.52 8.47 -23.96
N VAL A 11 -12.66 8.47 -24.65
CA VAL A 11 -13.24 9.68 -25.23
C VAL A 11 -14.10 10.38 -24.19
N TRP A 12 -13.67 11.58 -23.81
CA TRP A 12 -14.40 12.45 -22.88
C TRP A 12 -15.08 13.60 -23.65
N ASN A 13 -16.21 14.04 -23.16
CA ASN A 13 -16.96 15.18 -23.68
C ASN A 13 -16.78 16.39 -22.75
N ILE A 14 -16.36 17.52 -23.33
CA ILE A 14 -16.41 18.83 -22.65
C ILE A 14 -17.66 19.56 -23.13
N HIS A 15 -18.56 19.84 -22.21
CA HIS A 15 -19.75 20.61 -22.51
C HIS A 15 -19.44 22.10 -22.66
N PRO A 16 -20.28 22.84 -23.41
CA PRO A 16 -20.15 24.29 -23.50
C PRO A 16 -20.13 24.92 -22.11
N SER A 17 -19.06 25.63 -21.81
CA SER A 17 -18.83 26.28 -20.53
C SER A 17 -18.17 27.64 -20.75
N HIS A 18 -18.29 28.53 -19.78
CA HIS A 18 -17.61 29.81 -19.81
C HIS A 18 -16.48 29.86 -18.78
N ILE A 19 -15.26 30.01 -19.26
CA ILE A 19 -14.09 30.22 -18.42
C ILE A 19 -13.48 31.56 -18.76
N ALA A 20 -13.44 32.48 -17.79
CA ALA A 20 -12.84 33.78 -17.93
C ALA A 20 -11.67 33.93 -16.96
N ILE A 21 -10.55 34.43 -17.48
CA ILE A 21 -9.34 34.71 -16.68
C ILE A 21 -9.07 36.21 -16.81
N ASP A 22 -9.12 36.92 -15.69
CA ASP A 22 -8.87 38.35 -15.64
C ASP A 22 -8.04 38.72 -14.40
N SER A 23 -6.89 39.36 -14.63
CA SER A 23 -6.03 39.93 -13.57
C SER A 23 -5.80 38.99 -12.38
N GLY A 24 -5.55 37.69 -12.63
CA GLY A 24 -5.36 36.67 -11.60
C GLY A 24 -6.66 36.24 -10.91
N ARG A 25 -7.81 36.49 -11.53
CA ARG A 25 -9.12 35.93 -11.12
C ARG A 25 -9.56 34.93 -12.16
N VAL A 26 -10.07 33.77 -11.73
CA VAL A 26 -10.61 32.76 -12.62
C VAL A 26 -12.09 32.58 -12.30
N PHE A 27 -12.93 32.73 -13.31
CA PHE A 27 -14.36 32.50 -13.26
C PHE A 27 -14.67 31.26 -14.08
N ILE A 28 -15.37 30.31 -13.51
CA ILE A 28 -15.76 29.06 -14.16
C ILE A 28 -17.26 28.93 -14.01
N ASP A 29 -17.95 28.92 -15.14
CA ASP A 29 -19.41 28.75 -15.19
C ASP A 29 -19.70 27.40 -15.85
N ASN A 30 -20.18 26.46 -15.02
CA ASN A 30 -20.67 25.15 -15.41
C ASN A 30 -19.70 24.35 -16.31
N PHE A 31 -18.42 24.30 -15.96
CA PHE A 31 -17.50 23.39 -16.64
C PHE A 31 -17.88 21.94 -16.32
N LEU A 32 -18.19 21.17 -17.37
CA LEU A 32 -18.55 19.77 -17.27
C LEU A 32 -17.70 18.95 -18.23
N PHE A 33 -16.96 18.01 -17.67
CA PHE A 33 -16.16 17.03 -18.36
C PHE A 33 -16.68 15.65 -17.99
N GLU A 34 -17.18 14.88 -18.97
CA GLU A 34 -17.88 13.64 -18.69
C GLU A 34 -17.58 12.53 -19.69
N HIS A 35 -17.68 11.29 -19.22
CA HIS A 35 -17.64 10.07 -19.99
C HIS A 35 -18.57 9.04 -19.32
N GLU A 36 -19.64 8.62 -20.02
CA GLU A 36 -20.65 7.70 -19.50
C GLU A 36 -21.21 8.15 -18.14
N ASP A 37 -20.99 7.37 -17.07
CA ASP A 37 -21.41 7.67 -15.70
C ASP A 37 -20.36 8.42 -14.87
N GLN A 38 -19.24 8.79 -15.49
CA GLN A 38 -18.14 9.53 -14.89
C GLN A 38 -18.23 11.01 -15.21
N TYR A 39 -18.04 11.87 -14.22
CA TYR A 39 -17.91 13.29 -14.51
C TYR A 39 -17.05 14.05 -13.48
N LEU A 40 -16.46 15.13 -13.99
CA LEU A 40 -15.87 16.22 -13.24
C LEU A 40 -16.62 17.49 -13.58
N ARG A 41 -17.29 18.10 -12.58
CA ARG A 41 -17.94 19.40 -12.72
C ARG A 41 -17.24 20.43 -11.87
N ILE A 42 -16.96 21.59 -12.44
CA ILE A 42 -16.37 22.72 -11.74
C ILE A 42 -17.23 23.96 -11.96
N ASP A 43 -17.58 24.64 -10.88
CA ASP A 43 -18.36 25.86 -10.90
C ASP A 43 -17.89 26.83 -9.82
N GLY A 44 -17.78 28.12 -10.15
CA GLY A 44 -17.48 29.17 -9.18
C GLY A 44 -16.37 30.11 -9.56
N LYS A 45 -15.74 30.69 -8.54
CA LYS A 45 -14.75 31.76 -8.67
C LYS A 45 -13.52 31.48 -7.82
N LEU A 46 -12.35 31.54 -8.45
CA LEU A 46 -11.04 31.43 -7.80
C LEU A 46 -10.41 32.82 -7.76
N THR A 47 -10.52 33.50 -6.63
CA THR A 47 -10.04 34.87 -6.44
C THR A 47 -9.39 35.05 -5.07
N LYS A 48 -8.95 36.28 -4.78
CA LYS A 48 -8.46 36.68 -3.45
C LYS A 48 -9.57 37.03 -2.46
N LYS A 49 -10.84 37.16 -2.91
CA LYS A 49 -11.97 37.53 -2.05
C LYS A 49 -12.44 36.34 -1.23
N GLU A 50 -12.68 36.54 0.06
CA GLU A 50 -13.17 35.50 0.98
C GLU A 50 -14.61 35.05 0.70
N SER A 51 -15.42 35.92 0.07
CA SER A 51 -16.77 35.63 -0.37
C SER A 51 -16.83 34.65 -1.55
N ASP A 52 -15.75 34.58 -2.34
CA ASP A 52 -15.74 33.83 -3.57
C ASP A 52 -15.36 32.37 -3.30
N SER A 53 -16.09 31.47 -3.94
CA SER A 53 -15.92 30.03 -3.77
C SER A 53 -15.97 29.33 -5.11
N CYS A 54 -15.30 28.18 -5.15
CA CYS A 54 -15.37 27.24 -6.25
C CYS A 54 -15.75 25.86 -5.70
N ARG A 55 -16.60 25.16 -6.42
CA ARG A 55 -17.01 23.78 -6.14
C ARG A 55 -16.50 22.88 -7.24
N VAL A 56 -15.97 21.75 -6.82
CA VAL A 56 -15.64 20.63 -7.70
C VAL A 56 -16.48 19.44 -7.28
N ASP A 57 -17.28 18.92 -8.17
CA ASP A 57 -18.06 17.69 -7.98
C ASP A 57 -17.46 16.59 -8.86
N LEU A 58 -17.13 15.46 -8.22
CA LEU A 58 -16.57 14.27 -8.85
C LEU A 58 -17.58 13.13 -8.78
N ARG A 59 -17.71 12.37 -9.85
CA ARG A 59 -18.49 11.13 -9.85
C ARG A 59 -17.74 10.04 -10.62
N ASN A 60 -17.49 8.93 -9.94
CA ASN A 60 -16.85 7.72 -10.50
C ASN A 60 -15.52 8.00 -11.24
N ILE A 61 -14.80 9.05 -10.87
CA ILE A 61 -13.50 9.37 -11.47
C ILE A 61 -12.46 8.37 -10.98
N LYS A 62 -11.67 7.81 -11.87
CA LYS A 62 -10.57 6.91 -11.49
C LYS A 62 -9.58 7.64 -10.59
N LEU A 63 -9.23 7.01 -9.48
CA LEU A 63 -8.35 7.60 -8.46
C LEU A 63 -6.95 7.89 -8.98
N ASP A 64 -6.43 7.07 -9.88
CA ASP A 64 -5.15 7.28 -10.57
C ASP A 64 -5.11 8.65 -11.29
N TYR A 65 -6.18 9.04 -11.99
CA TYR A 65 -6.25 10.36 -12.65
C TYR A 65 -6.12 11.55 -11.67
N VAL A 66 -6.53 11.34 -10.43
CA VAL A 66 -6.45 12.40 -9.39
C VAL A 66 -5.04 12.42 -8.77
N LEU A 67 -4.42 11.27 -8.63
CA LEU A 67 -3.13 11.11 -7.94
C LEU A 67 -1.91 11.24 -8.86
N ASP A 68 -2.05 11.09 -10.16
CA ASP A 68 -0.98 11.34 -11.15
C ASP A 68 -0.36 12.75 -11.02
N ILE A 69 -1.12 13.68 -10.44
CA ILE A 69 -0.64 15.03 -10.13
C ILE A 69 0.44 15.02 -9.03
N VAL A 70 0.44 14.02 -8.15
CA VAL A 70 1.32 13.94 -6.96
C VAL A 70 2.52 13.02 -7.17
N GLN A 71 2.50 12.17 -8.21
CA GLN A 71 3.58 11.22 -8.59
C GLN A 71 4.09 10.38 -7.42
N PHE A 72 3.33 9.36 -7.04
CA PHE A 72 3.82 8.29 -6.16
C PHE A 72 4.44 7.20 -7.03
N ASP A 73 5.76 7.23 -7.22
CA ASP A 73 6.46 6.36 -8.18
C ASP A 73 6.41 4.85 -7.83
N ASP A 74 6.08 4.50 -6.58
CA ASP A 74 6.24 3.14 -6.05
C ASP A 74 4.93 2.50 -5.56
N VAL A 75 3.81 3.20 -5.67
CA VAL A 75 2.53 2.75 -5.11
C VAL A 75 1.41 3.04 -6.10
N GLU A 76 0.69 1.99 -6.49
CA GLU A 76 -0.49 2.11 -7.35
C GLU A 76 -1.75 2.23 -6.49
N PHE A 77 -2.49 3.33 -6.67
CA PHE A 77 -3.79 3.52 -6.04
C PHE A 77 -4.89 3.26 -7.08
N GLY A 78 -5.93 2.54 -6.69
CA GLY A 78 -7.08 2.26 -7.55
C GLY A 78 -8.41 2.50 -6.86
N GLY A 79 -9.47 2.61 -7.66
CA GLY A 79 -10.83 2.82 -7.21
C GLY A 79 -11.53 3.96 -7.96
N LEU A 80 -12.81 4.17 -7.65
CA LEU A 80 -13.64 5.20 -8.27
C LEU A 80 -14.02 6.25 -7.24
N VAL A 81 -13.56 7.48 -7.45
CA VAL A 81 -13.79 8.62 -6.55
C VAL A 81 -15.10 9.30 -6.86
N THR A 82 -15.93 9.46 -5.84
CA THR A 82 -17.15 10.27 -5.87
C THR A 82 -17.14 11.23 -4.68
N GLY A 83 -17.50 12.49 -4.89
CA GLY A 83 -17.61 13.46 -3.81
C GLY A 83 -17.46 14.90 -4.24
N LYS A 84 -17.20 15.76 -3.25
CA LYS A 84 -17.19 17.22 -3.44
C LYS A 84 -15.99 17.86 -2.79
N VAL A 85 -15.39 18.82 -3.50
CA VAL A 85 -14.37 19.72 -2.98
C VAL A 85 -14.89 21.14 -2.97
N HIS A 86 -14.86 21.79 -1.84
CA HIS A 86 -15.23 23.19 -1.67
C HIS A 86 -13.98 24.02 -1.43
N LEU A 87 -13.76 24.99 -2.29
CA LEU A 87 -12.60 25.89 -2.25
C LEU A 87 -13.07 27.32 -2.01
N LYS A 88 -12.41 28.05 -1.13
CA LYS A 88 -12.64 29.49 -0.89
C LYS A 88 -11.32 30.22 -0.84
N SER A 89 -11.32 31.49 -1.23
CA SER A 89 -10.18 32.41 -1.09
C SER A 89 -8.84 31.84 -1.58
N VAL A 90 -8.86 31.03 -2.63
CA VAL A 90 -7.74 30.16 -3.06
C VAL A 90 -6.46 30.96 -3.33
N MET A 91 -6.57 32.21 -3.77
CA MET A 91 -5.41 33.03 -4.16
C MET A 91 -4.81 33.88 -3.04
N LYS A 92 -5.38 33.86 -1.82
CA LYS A 92 -4.86 34.65 -0.69
C LYS A 92 -4.72 33.79 0.57
N ASN A 93 -5.82 33.23 1.04
CA ASN A 93 -5.90 32.39 2.21
C ASN A 93 -6.75 31.16 1.86
N PRO A 94 -6.17 30.14 1.21
CA PRO A 94 -6.93 28.99 0.75
C PRO A 94 -7.64 28.28 1.91
N VAL A 95 -8.93 28.07 1.73
CA VAL A 95 -9.74 27.20 2.59
C VAL A 95 -10.29 26.12 1.68
N MET A 96 -9.98 24.87 1.96
CA MET A 96 -10.50 23.73 1.26
C MET A 96 -11.14 22.79 2.27
N ARG A 97 -12.31 22.27 1.90
CA ARG A 97 -12.95 21.15 2.58
C ARG A 97 -13.37 20.13 1.54
N THR A 98 -13.08 18.89 1.81
CA THR A 98 -13.50 17.81 0.91
C THR A 98 -14.10 16.66 1.70
N ARG A 99 -15.03 15.97 1.04
CA ARG A 99 -15.53 14.67 1.47
C ARG A 99 -15.68 13.81 0.22
N LEU A 100 -14.89 12.75 0.19
CA LEU A 100 -14.77 11.83 -0.94
C LEU A 100 -15.08 10.42 -0.46
N ASN A 101 -15.76 9.67 -1.29
CA ASN A 101 -15.86 8.22 -1.18
C ASN A 101 -15.09 7.60 -2.34
N VAL A 102 -14.31 6.57 -2.07
CA VAL A 102 -13.61 5.77 -3.09
C VAL A 102 -14.17 4.37 -3.09
N HIS A 103 -14.96 4.06 -4.10
CA HIS A 103 -15.51 2.73 -4.30
C HIS A 103 -14.42 1.76 -4.78
N LYS A 104 -14.33 0.58 -4.18
CA LYS A 104 -13.32 -0.45 -4.46
C LYS A 104 -11.89 0.12 -4.36
N PHE A 105 -11.58 0.78 -3.26
CA PHE A 105 -10.25 1.28 -3.01
C PHE A 105 -9.23 0.14 -3.01
N CYS A 106 -8.23 0.27 -3.86
CA CYS A 106 -7.12 -0.67 -4.00
C CYS A 106 -5.79 0.01 -3.74
N LEU A 107 -4.85 -0.73 -3.18
CA LEU A 107 -3.45 -0.38 -3.06
C LEU A 107 -2.63 -1.51 -3.69
N ASN A 108 -1.78 -1.19 -4.69
CA ASN A 108 -1.01 -2.17 -5.46
C ASN A 108 -1.89 -3.34 -5.95
N ARG A 109 -3.04 -3.02 -6.53
CA ARG A 109 -4.06 -3.98 -7.03
C ARG A 109 -4.73 -4.85 -5.96
N SER A 110 -4.34 -4.73 -4.69
CA SER A 110 -5.01 -5.41 -3.59
C SER A 110 -6.21 -4.62 -3.11
N LEU A 111 -7.39 -5.23 -3.11
CA LEU A 111 -8.62 -4.59 -2.63
C LEU A 111 -8.56 -4.41 -1.12
N LEU A 112 -8.76 -3.18 -0.67
CA LEU A 112 -8.85 -2.81 0.74
C LEU A 112 -10.27 -2.44 1.19
N GLY A 113 -11.19 -2.23 0.25
CA GLY A 113 -12.61 -1.99 0.53
C GLY A 113 -13.12 -0.62 0.04
N GLU A 114 -14.04 -0.03 0.78
CA GLU A 114 -14.57 1.31 0.54
C GLU A 114 -13.79 2.33 1.38
N ALA A 115 -13.39 3.45 0.78
CA ALA A 115 -12.69 4.50 1.53
C ALA A 115 -13.54 5.78 1.61
N ASP A 116 -13.81 6.24 2.84
CA ASP A 116 -14.41 7.54 3.11
C ASP A 116 -13.32 8.49 3.59
N ILE A 117 -13.12 9.60 2.88
CA ILE A 117 -12.03 10.54 3.10
C ILE A 117 -12.60 11.94 3.37
N ALA A 118 -12.31 12.49 4.53
CA ALA A 118 -12.52 13.89 4.84
C ALA A 118 -11.18 14.65 4.81
N GLY A 119 -11.16 15.83 4.19
CA GLY A 119 -9.96 16.64 4.08
C GLY A 119 -10.25 18.12 4.37
N VAL A 120 -9.33 18.76 5.07
CA VAL A 120 -9.38 20.20 5.36
C VAL A 120 -7.99 20.80 5.11
N TRP A 121 -7.96 21.92 4.40
CA TRP A 121 -6.71 22.65 4.18
C TRP A 121 -6.21 23.28 5.48
N ASP A 122 -4.94 23.02 5.78
CA ASP A 122 -4.22 23.64 6.87
C ASP A 122 -3.20 24.64 6.29
N LYS A 123 -3.38 25.92 6.64
CA LYS A 123 -2.57 27.02 6.11
C LYS A 123 -1.12 27.00 6.62
N GLU A 124 -0.91 26.58 7.86
CA GLU A 124 0.43 26.54 8.47
C GLU A 124 1.26 25.45 7.83
N LEU A 125 0.67 24.27 7.67
CA LEU A 125 1.27 23.14 6.97
C LEU A 125 1.38 23.39 5.45
N GLY A 126 0.53 24.27 4.89
CA GLY A 126 0.42 24.43 3.44
C GLY A 126 0.04 23.11 2.76
N GLY A 127 -0.89 22.39 3.37
CA GLY A 127 -1.31 21.05 2.98
C GLY A 127 -2.70 20.69 3.47
N VAL A 128 -3.06 19.44 3.30
CA VAL A 128 -4.38 18.89 3.68
C VAL A 128 -4.22 18.03 4.91
N ARG A 129 -4.95 18.34 5.97
CA ARG A 129 -5.24 17.38 7.05
C ARG A 129 -6.33 16.45 6.56
N LEU A 130 -6.10 15.17 6.71
CA LEU A 130 -7.04 14.15 6.29
C LEU A 130 -7.45 13.25 7.45
N ASP A 131 -8.66 12.76 7.35
CA ASP A 131 -9.25 11.70 8.17
C ASP A 131 -9.93 10.74 7.21
N ALA A 132 -9.45 9.52 7.14
CA ALA A 132 -9.95 8.53 6.21
C ALA A 132 -10.25 7.21 6.92
N GLN A 133 -11.37 6.61 6.58
CA GLN A 133 -11.74 5.27 6.98
C GLN A 133 -11.83 4.39 5.74
N ILE A 134 -11.05 3.32 5.73
CA ILE A 134 -11.06 2.32 4.67
C ILE A 134 -11.63 1.04 5.27
N ALA A 135 -12.72 0.52 4.71
CA ALA A 135 -13.42 -0.60 5.29
C ALA A 135 -13.85 -1.64 4.25
N GLU A 136 -13.57 -2.89 4.53
CA GLU A 136 -14.19 -4.04 3.89
C GLU A 136 -15.29 -4.55 4.84
N LYS A 137 -16.55 -4.38 4.44
CA LYS A 137 -17.73 -4.54 5.32
C LYS A 137 -17.73 -5.87 6.08
N GLY A 138 -17.69 -5.78 7.42
CA GLY A 138 -17.69 -6.93 8.31
C GLY A 138 -16.36 -7.71 8.38
N ILE A 139 -15.32 -7.24 7.70
CA ILE A 139 -14.02 -7.94 7.60
C ILE A 139 -12.88 -7.08 8.13
N SER A 140 -12.75 -5.82 7.67
CA SER A 140 -11.64 -4.95 8.05
C SER A 140 -12.07 -3.50 8.23
N SER A 141 -11.27 -2.76 9.00
CA SER A 141 -11.39 -1.31 9.15
C SER A 141 -10.01 -0.72 9.36
N THR A 142 -9.58 0.15 8.45
CA THR A 142 -8.32 0.87 8.56
C THR A 142 -8.62 2.35 8.70
N HIS A 143 -8.13 2.97 9.75
CA HIS A 143 -8.31 4.40 10.00
C HIS A 143 -6.99 5.14 9.79
N VAL A 144 -7.00 6.17 8.94
CA VAL A 144 -5.82 6.95 8.57
C VAL A 144 -6.08 8.41 8.91
N THR A 145 -5.22 8.99 9.75
CA THR A 145 -5.28 10.41 10.10
C THR A 145 -3.91 11.06 9.95
N GLY A 146 -3.90 12.35 9.68
CA GLY A 146 -2.65 13.08 9.57
C GLY A 146 -2.68 14.17 8.52
N TYR A 147 -1.57 14.39 7.82
CA TYR A 147 -1.52 15.41 6.77
C TYR A 147 -0.64 15.00 5.58
N VAL A 148 -0.96 15.62 4.44
CA VAL A 148 -0.14 15.62 3.22
C VAL A 148 0.14 17.08 2.87
N SER A 149 1.39 17.47 2.77
CA SER A 149 1.79 18.86 2.55
C SER A 149 2.68 19.03 1.32
N PRO A 150 2.16 19.64 0.25
CA PRO A 150 2.98 20.06 -0.88
C PRO A 150 4.05 21.10 -0.50
N LYS A 151 3.77 21.98 0.47
CA LYS A 151 4.72 22.98 0.97
C LYS A 151 5.93 22.36 1.66
N LEU A 152 5.70 21.36 2.50
CA LEU A 152 6.75 20.59 3.18
C LEU A 152 7.31 19.48 2.30
N LYS A 153 6.70 19.25 1.13
CA LYS A 153 7.02 18.15 0.20
C LYS A 153 6.99 16.78 0.87
N GLY A 154 6.05 16.57 1.79
CA GLY A 154 5.99 15.35 2.59
C GLY A 154 4.64 15.10 3.22
N LEU A 155 4.59 14.04 4.02
CA LEU A 155 3.42 13.60 4.74
C LEU A 155 3.78 13.08 6.15
N ASP A 156 2.76 12.99 6.99
CA ASP A 156 2.80 12.33 8.30
C ASP A 156 1.42 11.77 8.59
N LEU A 157 1.30 10.45 8.51
CA LEU A 157 0.04 9.72 8.61
C LEU A 157 0.13 8.67 9.72
N SER A 158 -0.82 8.72 10.64
CA SER A 158 -1.07 7.67 11.62
C SER A 158 -2.10 6.69 11.06
N ILE A 159 -1.75 5.43 10.98
CA ILE A 159 -2.56 4.35 10.41
C ILE A 159 -2.87 3.36 11.52
N ARG A 160 -4.16 3.17 11.82
CA ARG A 160 -4.64 2.10 12.70
C ARG A 160 -5.31 1.04 11.86
N ALA A 161 -4.65 -0.10 11.76
CA ALA A 161 -5.13 -1.27 11.04
C ALA A 161 -5.96 -2.18 11.98
N ASP A 162 -7.12 -2.61 11.50
CA ASP A 162 -7.93 -3.67 12.08
C ASP A 162 -8.28 -4.64 10.97
N SER A 163 -7.67 -5.82 11.00
CA SER A 163 -7.79 -6.86 9.98
C SER A 163 -7.49 -6.39 8.56
N THR A 164 -6.53 -5.47 8.39
CA THR A 164 -6.14 -4.93 7.08
C THR A 164 -5.47 -6.00 6.23
N ASN A 165 -5.90 -6.14 4.98
CA ASN A 165 -5.35 -7.10 4.01
C ASN A 165 -3.89 -6.77 3.66
N LEU A 166 -3.00 -7.76 3.67
CA LEU A 166 -1.57 -7.63 3.38
C LEU A 166 -1.21 -7.80 1.88
N GLY A 167 -2.14 -8.15 1.03
CA GLY A 167 -1.87 -8.40 -0.39
C GLY A 167 -1.18 -7.23 -1.12
N PHE A 168 -1.37 -6.00 -0.63
CA PHE A 168 -0.70 -4.82 -1.19
C PHE A 168 0.83 -4.84 -1.03
N LEU A 169 1.38 -5.68 -0.16
CA LEU A 169 2.82 -5.83 0.04
C LEU A 169 3.48 -6.69 -1.05
N GLN A 170 2.70 -7.47 -1.82
CA GLN A 170 3.24 -8.41 -2.80
C GLN A 170 4.30 -7.81 -3.74
N PRO A 171 4.12 -6.63 -4.35
CA PRO A 171 5.12 -6.05 -5.26
C PRO A 171 6.44 -5.67 -4.57
N PHE A 172 6.43 -5.44 -3.25
CA PHE A 172 7.64 -5.07 -2.52
C PHE A 172 8.49 -6.25 -2.10
N ILE A 173 7.90 -7.46 -2.00
CA ILE A 173 8.55 -8.68 -1.50
C ILE A 173 8.72 -9.75 -2.58
N GLU A 174 8.40 -9.41 -3.83
CA GLU A 174 8.59 -10.28 -4.98
C GLU A 174 10.06 -10.71 -5.11
N GLY A 175 10.27 -12.00 -5.42
CA GLY A 175 11.60 -12.61 -5.46
C GLY A 175 12.09 -13.21 -4.13
N ILE A 176 11.40 -12.91 -3.02
CA ILE A 176 11.63 -13.57 -1.71
C ILE A 176 10.40 -14.41 -1.38
N PHE A 177 9.21 -13.80 -1.55
CA PHE A 177 7.91 -14.41 -1.29
C PHE A 177 7.03 -14.27 -2.52
N SER A 178 6.56 -15.37 -3.09
CA SER A 178 5.68 -15.35 -4.27
C SER A 178 4.20 -15.17 -3.91
N GLU A 179 3.82 -15.58 -2.73
CA GLU A 179 2.42 -15.51 -2.29
C GLU A 179 2.38 -15.01 -0.85
N ILE A 180 1.74 -13.88 -0.65
CA ILE A 180 1.43 -13.37 0.68
C ILE A 180 -0.08 -13.22 0.82
N ASN A 181 -0.65 -13.91 1.80
CA ASN A 181 -2.06 -13.80 2.16
C ASN A 181 -2.15 -13.59 3.66
N GLY A 182 -2.96 -12.64 4.07
CA GLY A 182 -3.13 -12.42 5.50
C GLY A 182 -3.67 -11.06 5.85
N ARG A 183 -3.73 -10.83 7.15
CA ARG A 183 -4.27 -9.60 7.73
C ARG A 183 -3.43 -9.16 8.91
N VAL A 184 -3.41 -7.85 9.15
CA VAL A 184 -2.71 -7.25 10.27
C VAL A 184 -3.63 -6.39 11.11
N ASN A 185 -3.30 -6.32 12.39
CA ASN A 185 -3.84 -5.39 13.39
C ASN A 185 -2.70 -4.61 13.99
N GLY A 186 -2.86 -3.31 14.20
CA GLY A 186 -1.83 -2.52 14.86
C GLY A 186 -1.82 -1.05 14.46
N ASN A 187 -0.77 -0.36 14.90
CA ASN A 187 -0.60 1.05 14.64
C ASN A 187 0.74 1.28 13.93
N VAL A 188 0.67 1.99 12.82
CA VAL A 188 1.83 2.33 12.00
C VAL A 188 1.77 3.82 11.68
N ARG A 189 2.90 4.50 11.74
CA ARG A 189 3.08 5.85 11.24
C ARG A 189 3.86 5.81 9.95
N LEU A 190 3.31 6.41 8.89
CA LEU A 190 3.96 6.63 7.61
C LEU A 190 4.34 8.11 7.53
N TYR A 191 5.61 8.43 7.40
CA TYR A 191 6.08 9.81 7.45
C TYR A 191 7.31 10.04 6.56
N GLY A 192 7.61 11.31 6.32
CA GLY A 192 8.78 11.71 5.56
C GLY A 192 8.49 12.64 4.39
N ASP A 193 9.50 12.94 3.59
CA ASP A 193 9.30 13.64 2.34
C ASP A 193 8.85 12.68 1.22
N PHE A 194 8.23 13.20 0.15
CA PHE A 194 7.67 12.36 -0.93
C PHE A 194 8.69 11.47 -1.65
N LYS A 195 9.98 11.72 -1.48
CA LYS A 195 11.06 10.90 -2.03
C LYS A 195 11.65 9.93 -1.02
N HIS A 196 11.40 10.16 0.27
CA HIS A 196 11.99 9.43 1.38
C HIS A 196 10.92 9.17 2.44
N LEU A 197 10.00 8.28 2.11
CA LEU A 197 8.98 7.81 3.06
C LEU A 197 9.55 6.70 3.93
N ASP A 198 9.14 6.70 5.19
CA ASP A 198 9.52 5.72 6.18
C ASP A 198 8.34 5.29 7.05
N LEU A 199 8.49 4.17 7.73
CA LEU A 199 7.46 3.54 8.56
C LEU A 199 8.00 3.30 9.97
N GLU A 200 7.15 3.50 10.98
CA GLU A 200 7.41 3.06 12.35
C GLU A 200 6.14 2.57 13.02
N GLY A 201 6.24 1.61 13.93
CA GLY A 201 5.10 1.09 14.68
C GLY A 201 5.22 -0.37 15.07
N GLU A 202 4.09 -0.98 15.34
CA GLU A 202 3.97 -2.40 15.66
C GLU A 202 2.67 -2.95 15.09
N VAL A 203 2.76 -4.13 14.52
CA VAL A 203 1.60 -4.85 13.99
C VAL A 203 1.60 -6.29 14.47
N ARG A 204 0.41 -6.84 14.69
CA ARG A 204 0.19 -8.28 14.88
C ARG A 204 -0.29 -8.86 13.58
N ALA A 205 0.43 -9.84 13.08
CA ALA A 205 0.18 -10.47 11.79
C ALA A 205 -0.48 -11.85 11.94
N LYS A 206 -1.49 -12.10 11.12
CA LYS A 206 -2.00 -13.43 10.81
C LYS A 206 -1.86 -13.61 9.31
N MET A 207 -0.87 -14.39 8.88
CA MET A 207 -0.49 -14.48 7.47
C MET A 207 0.02 -15.86 7.08
N ASP A 208 -0.04 -16.15 5.80
CA ASP A 208 0.56 -17.29 5.11
C ASP A 208 1.41 -16.74 3.96
N ALA A 209 2.67 -17.13 3.89
CA ALA A 209 3.57 -16.70 2.86
C ALA A 209 4.42 -17.86 2.34
N LYS A 210 4.65 -17.90 1.02
CA LYS A 210 5.50 -18.87 0.36
C LYS A 210 6.90 -18.30 0.19
N ILE A 211 7.90 -18.99 0.72
CA ILE A 211 9.32 -18.70 0.47
C ILE A 211 9.74 -19.43 -0.80
N ASP A 212 10.06 -18.68 -1.84
CA ASP A 212 10.27 -19.21 -3.19
C ASP A 212 11.42 -20.21 -3.28
N VAL A 213 12.58 -19.87 -2.73
CA VAL A 213 13.77 -20.72 -2.76
C VAL A 213 13.58 -22.05 -2.05
N LEU A 214 12.76 -22.08 -1.01
CA LEU A 214 12.44 -23.28 -0.25
C LEU A 214 11.23 -24.04 -0.79
N ASN A 215 10.44 -23.37 -1.63
CA ASN A 215 9.15 -23.82 -2.12
C ASN A 215 8.21 -24.31 -1.00
N THR A 216 8.24 -23.62 0.13
CA THR A 216 7.49 -23.93 1.33
C THR A 216 6.66 -22.75 1.80
N TYR A 217 5.56 -23.05 2.49
CA TYR A 217 4.70 -22.04 3.08
C TYR A 217 4.88 -21.98 4.58
N PHE A 218 4.97 -20.77 5.09
CA PHE A 218 5.01 -20.52 6.53
C PHE A 218 3.88 -19.61 6.95
N GLN A 219 3.27 -19.96 8.07
CA GLN A 219 2.15 -19.23 8.66
C GLN A 219 2.60 -18.52 9.94
N ILE A 220 2.22 -17.25 10.07
CA ILE A 220 2.18 -16.55 11.35
C ILE A 220 0.71 -16.51 11.77
N ARG A 221 0.38 -17.02 12.96
CA ARG A 221 -1.03 -17.18 13.37
C ARG A 221 -1.58 -16.03 14.18
N ASP A 222 -0.79 -15.25 14.83
CA ASP A 222 -1.08 -14.00 15.52
C ASP A 222 0.14 -13.59 16.34
N ASP A 223 1.15 -13.03 15.70
CA ASP A 223 2.37 -12.62 16.37
C ASP A 223 2.81 -11.22 15.97
N SER A 224 3.62 -10.58 16.82
CA SER A 224 4.03 -9.18 16.65
C SER A 224 5.24 -9.04 15.73
N ILE A 225 5.17 -8.05 14.84
CA ILE A 225 6.27 -7.57 14.02
C ILE A 225 6.49 -6.11 14.38
N HIS A 226 7.70 -5.78 14.81
CA HIS A 226 8.09 -4.42 15.12
C HIS A 226 8.61 -3.72 13.87
N ILE A 227 8.16 -2.49 13.66
CA ILE A 227 8.52 -1.67 12.51
C ILE A 227 9.28 -0.46 13.04
N SER A 228 10.53 -0.33 12.63
CA SER A 228 11.38 0.83 12.91
C SER A 228 11.86 1.44 11.59
N SER A 229 12.45 2.64 11.65
CA SER A 229 12.95 3.30 10.44
C SER A 229 13.84 2.38 9.62
N GLY A 230 13.42 2.08 8.38
CA GLY A 230 14.12 1.22 7.45
C GLY A 230 14.17 -0.27 7.82
N SER A 231 13.43 -0.75 8.83
CA SER A 231 13.49 -2.13 9.30
C SER A 231 12.16 -2.70 9.76
N LEU A 232 11.90 -3.95 9.41
CA LEU A 232 10.91 -4.80 10.05
C LEU A 232 11.65 -5.87 10.86
N ASP A 233 11.43 -5.88 12.17
CA ASP A 233 12.14 -6.77 13.10
C ASP A 233 11.23 -7.90 13.58
N PHE A 234 11.74 -9.12 13.45
CA PHE A 234 11.13 -10.38 13.88
C PHE A 234 11.84 -10.89 15.13
N ARG A 235 11.16 -10.88 16.27
CA ARG A 235 11.75 -11.27 17.56
C ARG A 235 11.00 -12.45 18.13
N ASN A 236 11.54 -13.66 17.97
CA ASN A 236 10.92 -14.92 18.38
C ASN A 236 9.53 -15.12 17.82
N VAL A 237 9.31 -14.67 16.57
CA VAL A 237 8.03 -14.82 15.88
C VAL A 237 7.77 -16.30 15.63
N LYS A 238 6.63 -16.78 16.10
CA LYS A 238 6.25 -18.18 15.94
C LYS A 238 5.69 -18.44 14.56
N VAL A 239 6.31 -19.39 13.85
CA VAL A 239 5.89 -19.80 12.50
C VAL A 239 5.45 -21.24 12.50
N TYR A 240 4.60 -21.59 11.55
CA TYR A 240 4.08 -22.93 11.35
C TYR A 240 4.18 -23.30 9.88
N ASP A 241 4.48 -24.56 9.57
CA ASP A 241 4.24 -25.08 8.23
C ASP A 241 2.75 -25.42 8.02
N ARG A 242 2.38 -25.82 6.82
CA ARG A 242 1.00 -26.19 6.50
C ARG A 242 0.56 -27.52 7.13
N GLU A 243 1.49 -28.31 7.65
CA GLU A 243 1.22 -29.56 8.37
C GLU A 243 1.11 -29.38 9.89
N GLY A 244 1.41 -28.15 10.37
CA GLY A 244 1.23 -27.78 11.77
C GLY A 244 2.48 -27.89 12.63
N HIS A 245 3.63 -28.27 12.06
CA HIS A 245 4.90 -28.21 12.78
C HIS A 245 5.30 -26.74 13.00
N ASP A 246 6.07 -26.49 14.04
CA ASP A 246 6.37 -25.13 14.47
C ASP A 246 7.86 -24.78 14.46
N GLY A 247 8.13 -23.49 14.42
CA GLY A 247 9.45 -22.93 14.53
C GLY A 247 9.40 -21.48 15.04
N LEU A 248 10.59 -20.97 15.31
CA LEU A 248 10.80 -19.58 15.73
C LEU A 248 11.64 -18.86 14.71
N VAL A 249 11.23 -17.66 14.33
CA VAL A 249 11.99 -16.77 13.45
C VAL A 249 12.52 -15.59 14.26
N ASN A 250 13.81 -15.36 14.13
CA ASN A 250 14.47 -14.13 14.56
C ASN A 250 15.17 -13.52 13.36
N GLY A 251 15.14 -12.21 13.25
CA GLY A 251 15.80 -11.55 12.14
C GLY A 251 15.17 -10.21 11.78
N TYR A 252 15.52 -9.74 10.61
CA TYR A 252 15.05 -8.47 10.11
C TYR A 252 14.88 -8.47 8.58
N LEU A 253 14.05 -7.56 8.13
CA LEU A 253 13.93 -7.13 6.74
C LEU A 253 14.23 -5.64 6.70
N HIS A 254 15.40 -5.26 6.21
CA HIS A 254 15.77 -3.88 6.00
C HIS A 254 15.36 -3.41 4.62
N HIS A 255 14.98 -2.15 4.52
CA HIS A 255 14.67 -1.49 3.26
C HIS A 255 15.27 -0.08 3.19
N THR A 256 15.59 0.36 2.00
CA THR A 256 15.91 1.77 1.73
C THR A 256 14.78 2.36 0.91
N LYS A 257 13.96 3.24 1.52
CA LYS A 257 12.81 3.89 0.85
C LYS A 257 11.78 2.88 0.31
N LEU A 258 11.48 1.84 1.09
CA LEU A 258 10.62 0.71 0.71
C LEU A 258 11.14 -0.09 -0.51
N LYS A 259 12.40 0.09 -0.90
CA LYS A 259 13.11 -0.61 -1.97
C LYS A 259 14.39 -1.24 -1.42
N ASN A 260 15.13 -1.93 -2.28
CA ASN A 260 16.43 -2.52 -1.96
C ASN A 260 16.39 -3.33 -0.68
N LEU A 261 15.53 -4.35 -0.68
CA LEU A 261 15.34 -5.22 0.47
C LEU A 261 16.63 -5.99 0.76
N MET A 262 17.03 -6.00 2.01
CA MET A 262 18.06 -6.84 2.59
C MET A 262 17.48 -7.54 3.81
N TYR A 263 17.71 -8.82 3.93
CA TYR A 263 17.15 -9.60 5.03
C TYR A 263 18.16 -10.57 5.62
N HIS A 264 17.96 -10.81 6.89
CA HIS A 264 18.61 -11.87 7.66
C HIS A 264 17.55 -12.54 8.52
N PHE A 265 17.27 -13.81 8.27
CA PHE A 265 16.35 -14.61 9.06
C PHE A 265 17.03 -15.85 9.60
N ASN A 266 16.95 -16.06 10.90
CA ASN A 266 17.33 -17.27 11.58
C ASN A 266 16.06 -18.01 11.99
N ILE A 267 15.83 -19.16 11.39
CA ILE A 267 14.64 -20.01 11.58
C ILE A 267 15.06 -21.25 12.35
N ARG A 268 14.57 -21.39 13.58
CA ARG A 268 14.74 -22.60 14.38
C ARG A 268 13.49 -23.46 14.28
N GLY A 269 13.57 -24.57 13.57
CA GLY A 269 12.47 -25.48 13.33
C GLY A 269 12.45 -26.69 14.27
N ASN A 270 11.26 -27.20 14.56
CA ASN A 270 11.01 -28.48 15.20
C ASN A 270 10.21 -29.36 14.23
N ASN A 271 10.88 -30.26 13.53
CA ASN A 271 10.33 -31.06 12.44
C ASN A 271 9.63 -30.24 11.34
N LEU A 272 10.07 -29.02 11.12
CA LEU A 272 9.46 -28.05 10.20
C LEU A 272 9.73 -28.48 8.75
N LEU A 273 8.76 -28.31 7.85
CA LEU A 273 8.94 -28.54 6.42
C LEU A 273 9.80 -27.42 5.84
N MET A 274 11.09 -27.70 5.66
CA MET A 274 12.10 -26.73 5.27
C MET A 274 12.31 -26.61 3.76
N TYR A 275 11.97 -27.69 3.00
CA TYR A 275 12.14 -27.72 1.55
C TYR A 275 11.10 -28.66 0.93
N ASN A 276 10.53 -28.27 -0.20
CA ASN A 276 9.50 -29.09 -0.85
C ASN A 276 9.47 -28.85 -2.37
N THR A 277 10.27 -29.60 -3.12
CA THR A 277 10.26 -29.56 -4.60
C THR A 277 10.08 -30.98 -5.14
N TYR A 278 9.37 -31.10 -6.26
CA TYR A 278 9.06 -32.37 -6.87
C TYR A 278 10.03 -32.73 -8.00
N GLU A 279 10.78 -31.78 -8.51
CA GLU A 279 11.74 -31.95 -9.58
C GLU A 279 12.94 -31.00 -9.40
N ALA A 280 14.06 -31.33 -10.02
CA ALA A 280 15.33 -30.65 -9.80
C ALA A 280 15.35 -29.19 -10.28
N GLY A 281 14.56 -28.80 -11.28
CA GLY A 281 14.60 -27.45 -11.83
C GLY A 281 16.01 -26.96 -12.13
N ASN A 282 16.42 -25.82 -11.59
CA ASN A 282 17.77 -25.28 -11.68
C ASN A 282 18.72 -25.76 -10.54
N MET A 283 18.22 -26.55 -9.59
CA MET A 283 19.01 -27.11 -8.49
C MET A 283 19.35 -28.56 -8.77
N PRO A 284 20.54 -29.05 -8.38
CA PRO A 284 20.93 -30.44 -8.59
C PRO A 284 20.23 -31.42 -7.62
N PHE A 285 19.18 -30.98 -6.95
CA PHE A 285 18.47 -31.78 -5.96
C PHE A 285 16.99 -31.42 -5.92
N TYR A 286 16.19 -32.37 -5.46
CA TYR A 286 14.77 -32.19 -5.17
C TYR A 286 14.33 -33.11 -4.05
N GLY A 287 13.15 -32.88 -3.50
CA GLY A 287 12.57 -33.68 -2.47
C GLY A 287 11.76 -32.92 -1.45
N LYS A 288 11.41 -33.58 -0.37
CA LYS A 288 10.68 -33.05 0.76
C LYS A 288 11.49 -33.22 2.03
N VAL A 289 11.92 -32.13 2.64
CA VAL A 289 12.83 -32.14 3.79
C VAL A 289 12.13 -31.55 5.01
N TYR A 290 11.93 -32.40 6.01
CA TYR A 290 11.57 -31.98 7.36
C TYR A 290 12.83 -31.91 8.20
N GLY A 291 12.96 -30.85 8.98
CA GLY A 291 14.17 -30.61 9.76
C GLY A 291 13.90 -30.09 11.16
N THR A 292 14.67 -30.60 12.09
CA THR A 292 14.83 -30.03 13.43
C THR A 292 16.23 -29.43 13.52
N GLY A 293 16.29 -28.13 13.80
CA GLY A 293 17.56 -27.39 13.86
C GLY A 293 17.42 -25.96 13.35
N ASN A 294 18.46 -25.44 12.74
CA ASN A 294 18.60 -24.05 12.38
C ASN A 294 18.81 -23.85 10.88
N VAL A 295 18.09 -22.87 10.31
CA VAL A 295 18.29 -22.39 8.95
C VAL A 295 18.48 -20.88 9.00
N VAL A 296 19.53 -20.40 8.36
CA VAL A 296 19.81 -18.98 8.18
C VAL A 296 19.58 -18.62 6.71
N LEU A 297 18.77 -17.61 6.50
CA LEU A 297 18.52 -17.02 5.19
C LEU A 297 19.09 -15.61 5.18
N ASP A 298 20.08 -15.36 4.36
CA ASP A 298 20.68 -14.04 4.15
C ASP A 298 20.53 -13.63 2.70
N GLY A 299 20.20 -12.36 2.45
CA GLY A 299 20.15 -11.92 1.09
C GLY A 299 19.53 -10.55 0.86
N GLY A 300 19.19 -10.31 -0.41
CA GLY A 300 18.55 -9.11 -0.93
C GLY A 300 17.87 -9.40 -2.25
N ASN A 301 17.51 -8.36 -2.99
CA ASN A 301 16.72 -8.48 -4.22
C ASN A 301 17.34 -9.40 -5.29
N ASN A 302 18.66 -9.59 -5.30
CA ASN A 302 19.35 -10.25 -6.41
C ASN A 302 20.11 -11.53 -6.01
N ALA A 303 20.23 -11.80 -4.72
CA ALA A 303 20.96 -12.97 -4.24
C ALA A 303 20.43 -13.41 -2.87
N MET A 304 20.39 -14.74 -2.67
CA MET A 304 20.05 -15.35 -1.40
C MET A 304 21.08 -16.44 -1.10
N THR A 305 21.50 -16.51 0.16
CA THR A 305 22.24 -17.63 0.71
C THR A 305 21.40 -18.35 1.74
N VAL A 306 21.51 -19.68 1.74
CA VAL A 306 20.85 -20.56 2.70
C VAL A 306 21.92 -21.38 3.40
N ASP A 307 22.04 -21.20 4.71
CA ASP A 307 22.90 -22.05 5.56
C ASP A 307 21.99 -22.86 6.50
N ALA A 308 22.09 -24.17 6.44
CA ALA A 308 21.24 -25.09 7.18
C ALA A 308 22.01 -26.12 7.98
N SER A 309 21.74 -26.19 9.27
CA SER A 309 22.22 -27.25 10.19
C SER A 309 20.99 -27.95 10.78
N LEU A 310 20.65 -29.09 10.19
CA LEU A 310 19.39 -29.80 10.44
C LEU A 310 19.61 -31.27 10.73
N THR A 311 18.83 -31.81 11.66
CA THR A 311 18.55 -33.25 11.78
C THR A 311 17.24 -33.51 11.01
N THR A 312 17.31 -34.39 10.02
CA THR A 312 16.16 -34.73 9.18
C THR A 312 15.13 -35.55 9.92
N GLY A 313 13.87 -35.23 9.72
CA GLY A 313 12.72 -35.99 10.24
C GLY A 313 12.39 -37.23 9.40
N ASN A 314 11.57 -38.12 9.97
CA ASN A 314 11.26 -39.43 9.40
C ASN A 314 10.57 -39.42 8.02
N ASN A 315 9.89 -38.33 7.66
CA ASN A 315 9.20 -38.19 6.37
C ASN A 315 10.04 -37.44 5.31
N THR A 316 11.34 -37.32 5.53
CA THR A 316 12.25 -36.69 4.59
C THR A 316 12.54 -37.63 3.43
N SER A 317 12.41 -37.11 2.21
CA SER A 317 12.92 -37.73 0.99
C SER A 317 13.73 -36.68 0.23
N PHE A 318 14.96 -37.01 -0.11
CA PHE A 318 15.88 -36.09 -0.76
C PHE A 318 16.64 -36.83 -1.84
N THR A 319 16.63 -36.31 -3.05
CA THR A 319 17.32 -36.89 -4.20
C THR A 319 18.30 -35.86 -4.75
N TYR A 320 19.53 -36.27 -4.92
CA TYR A 320 20.59 -35.51 -5.59
C TYR A 320 20.84 -36.12 -6.98
N ILE A 321 20.90 -35.27 -8.01
CA ILE A 321 21.18 -35.67 -9.38
C ILE A 321 22.68 -35.45 -9.63
N THR A 322 23.38 -36.51 -9.98
CA THR A 322 24.82 -36.50 -10.32
C THR A 322 24.99 -36.29 -11.82
#